data_0ea360be52c1315fc1013b88c5feffca
#
_entry.id   0ea360be52c1315fc1013b88c5feffca
#
_cell.length_a   1.000
_cell.length_b   1.000
_cell.length_c   1.000
_cell.angle_alpha   90.00
_cell.angle_beta   90.00
_cell.angle_gamma   90.00
#
_symmetry.space_group_name_H-M   'P 1'
#
loop_
_entity.id
_entity.type
_entity.pdbx_description
1 polymer ?
#
loop_
_entity_poly.entity_id
_entity_poly.type
_entity_poly.pdbx_seq_one_letter_code
_entity_poly.pdbx_strand_id
1 'polypeptide(L)' 'MEMNEKLVRDLKKKFEIESYKNEAEAIDYWKKEVDLIYKKKYDSLSSLQVDLRGLMERMANRVTMLTRMAREG' A
#
# COMPACT_ATOMS: atom_id res chain seq x y z
N MET A 1 28.69 1.00 -26.99
CA MET A 1 27.82 -0.15 -27.25
C MET A 1 26.38 0.21 -27.03
N GLU A 2 25.60 -0.05 -28.01
CA GLU A 2 24.20 0.30 -27.95
C GLU A 2 23.43 -0.67 -27.05
N MET A 3 22.67 -0.09 -26.13
CA MET A 3 21.77 -0.88 -25.34
C MET A 3 20.61 -1.30 -26.24
N ASN A 4 20.30 -2.57 -26.22
CA ASN A 4 19.21 -3.10 -27.01
C ASN A 4 17.89 -2.46 -26.55
N GLU A 5 17.21 -1.77 -27.44
CA GLU A 5 15.93 -1.12 -27.15
C GLU A 5 14.88 -2.11 -26.66
N LYS A 6 14.91 -3.32 -27.20
CA LYS A 6 14.00 -4.38 -26.74
C LYS A 6 14.25 -4.72 -25.29
N LEU A 7 15.52 -4.85 -24.90
CA LEU A 7 15.89 -5.15 -23.51
C LEU A 7 15.41 -4.05 -22.57
N VAL A 8 15.62 -2.79 -22.94
CA VAL A 8 15.17 -1.65 -22.13
C VAL A 8 13.65 -1.66 -22.00
N ARG A 9 12.96 -1.93 -23.09
CA ARG A 9 11.50 -2.00 -23.10
C ARG A 9 10.99 -3.14 -22.22
N ASP A 10 11.62 -4.30 -22.30
CA ASP A 10 11.24 -5.46 -21.51
C ASP A 10 11.47 -5.23 -20.01
N LEU A 11 12.59 -4.58 -19.64
CA LEU A 11 12.87 -4.24 -18.25
C LEU A 11 11.88 -3.23 -17.72
N LYS A 12 11.56 -2.22 -18.50
CA LYS A 12 10.59 -1.19 -18.13
C LYS A 12 9.21 -1.82 -17.88
N LYS A 13 8.80 -2.70 -18.78
CA LYS A 13 7.53 -3.41 -18.66
C LYS A 13 7.52 -4.28 -17.41
N LYS A 14 8.62 -4.96 -17.12
CA LYS A 14 8.75 -5.80 -15.93
C LYS A 14 8.59 -4.97 -14.65
N PHE A 15 9.23 -3.80 -14.59
CA PHE A 15 9.11 -2.89 -13.46
C PHE A 15 7.67 -2.41 -13.28
N GLU A 16 6.98 -2.10 -14.38
CA GLU A 16 5.59 -1.68 -14.33
C GLU A 16 4.70 -2.78 -13.76
N ILE A 17 4.90 -4.02 -14.21
CA ILE A 17 4.12 -5.16 -13.72
C ILE A 17 4.36 -5.38 -12.24
N GLU A 18 5.61 -5.33 -11.79
CA GLU A 18 5.96 -5.47 -10.37
C GLU A 18 5.35 -4.35 -9.52
N SER A 19 5.34 -3.14 -10.06
CA SER A 19 4.73 -2.00 -9.39
C SER A 19 3.23 -2.20 -9.20
N TYR A 20 2.54 -2.71 -10.22
CA TYR A 20 1.11 -2.99 -10.12
C TYR A 20 0.82 -4.10 -9.11
N LYS A 21 1.65 -5.14 -9.09
CA LYS A 21 1.50 -6.23 -8.12
C LYS A 21 1.70 -5.73 -6.70
N ASN A 22 2.71 -4.91 -6.47
CA ASN A 22 2.99 -4.34 -5.15
C ASN A 22 1.85 -3.45 -4.68
N GLU A 23 1.29 -2.64 -5.59
CA GLU A 23 0.16 -1.79 -5.27
C GLU A 23 -1.07 -2.62 -4.93
N ALA A 24 -1.35 -3.65 -5.72
CA ALA A 24 -2.48 -4.55 -5.47
C ALA A 24 -2.36 -5.23 -4.12
N GLU A 25 -1.18 -5.72 -3.77
CA GLU A 25 -0.93 -6.35 -2.47
C GLU A 25 -1.14 -5.37 -1.32
N ALA A 26 -0.68 -4.13 -1.48
CA ALA A 26 -0.84 -3.11 -0.45
C ALA A 26 -2.32 -2.77 -0.24
N ILE A 27 -3.05 -2.59 -1.32
CA ILE A 27 -4.49 -2.30 -1.25
C ILE A 27 -5.23 -3.46 -0.62
N ASP A 28 -4.90 -4.70 -1.01
CA ASP A 28 -5.52 -5.89 -0.45
C ASP A 28 -5.26 -6.01 1.06
N TYR A 29 -4.05 -5.69 1.49
CA TYR A 29 -3.70 -5.67 2.91
C TYR A 29 -4.61 -4.71 3.69
N TRP A 30 -4.73 -3.46 3.20
CA TRP A 30 -5.54 -2.46 3.86
C TRP A 30 -7.03 -2.78 3.79
N LYS A 31 -7.47 -3.39 2.68
CA LYS A 31 -8.85 -3.85 2.55
C LYS A 31 -9.18 -4.88 3.64
N LYS A 32 -8.26 -5.81 3.90
CA LYS A 32 -8.45 -6.83 4.94
C LYS A 32 -8.51 -6.20 6.33
N GLU A 33 -7.71 -5.16 6.58
CA GLU A 33 -7.75 -4.44 7.85
C GLU A 33 -9.08 -3.71 8.05
N VAL A 34 -9.59 -3.08 7.00
CA VAL A 34 -10.91 -2.44 7.03
C VAL A 34 -12.00 -3.49 7.26
N ASP A 35 -11.87 -4.65 6.61
CA ASP A 35 -12.84 -5.74 6.72
C ASP A 35 -12.94 -6.25 8.16
N LEU A 36 -11.82 -6.34 8.86
CA LEU A 36 -11.81 -6.73 10.27
C LEU A 36 -12.60 -5.76 11.13
N ILE A 37 -12.44 -4.46 10.89
CA ILE A 37 -13.19 -3.42 11.59
C ILE A 37 -14.67 -3.51 11.24
N TYR A 38 -14.97 -3.71 9.97
CA TYR A 38 -16.35 -3.81 9.49
C TYR A 38 -17.12 -4.97 10.12
N LYS A 39 -16.45 -6.11 10.31
CA LYS A 39 -17.07 -7.31 10.87
C LYS A 39 -17.15 -7.31 12.38
N LYS A 40 -16.38 -6.46 13.04
CA LYS A 40 -16.34 -6.39 14.49
C LYS A 40 -17.60 -5.71 15.01
N LYS A 41 -18.16 -6.24 16.11
CA LYS A 41 -19.28 -5.62 16.79
C LYS A 41 -18.75 -4.60 17.79
N TYR A 42 -19.30 -3.39 17.73
CA TYR A 42 -18.90 -2.30 18.60
C TYR A 42 -20.06 -1.92 19.53
N ASP A 43 -19.72 -1.68 20.80
CA ASP A 43 -20.72 -1.26 21.80
C ASP A 43 -21.12 0.21 21.61
N SER A 44 -20.24 0.99 20.99
CA SER A 44 -20.48 2.42 20.82
C SER A 44 -19.77 2.93 19.58
N LEU A 45 -20.20 4.09 19.10
CA LEU A 45 -19.54 4.79 18.01
C LEU A 45 -18.12 5.17 18.40
N SER A 46 -17.91 5.56 19.68
CA SER A 46 -16.58 5.93 20.16
C SER A 46 -15.58 4.79 20.02
N SER A 47 -15.99 3.56 20.33
CA SER A 47 -15.13 2.38 20.17
C SER A 47 -14.74 2.16 18.71
N LEU A 48 -15.70 2.32 17.80
CA LEU A 48 -15.44 2.23 16.36
C LEU A 48 -14.46 3.30 15.92
N GLN A 49 -14.65 4.54 16.39
CA GLN A 49 -13.79 5.65 16.03
C GLN A 49 -12.34 5.43 16.50
N VAL A 50 -12.15 4.82 17.67
CA VAL A 50 -10.82 4.49 18.16
C VAL A 50 -10.11 3.53 17.20
N ASP A 51 -10.80 2.48 16.78
CA ASP A 51 -10.21 1.50 15.86
C ASP A 51 -9.93 2.11 14.48
N LEU A 52 -10.83 2.97 13.99
CA LEU A 52 -10.62 3.68 12.73
C LEU A 52 -9.43 4.62 12.81
N ARG A 53 -9.29 5.34 13.92
CA ARG A 53 -8.14 6.23 14.14
C ARG A 53 -6.84 5.44 14.13
N GLY A 54 -6.81 4.29 14.81
CA GLY A 54 -5.64 3.41 14.82
C GLY A 54 -5.26 2.97 13.42
N LEU A 55 -6.25 2.60 12.60
CA LEU A 55 -6.01 2.22 11.20
C LEU A 55 -5.45 3.39 10.40
N MET A 56 -6.05 4.58 10.55
CA MET A 56 -5.60 5.77 9.86
C MET A 56 -4.16 6.13 10.22
N GLU A 57 -3.79 6.00 11.49
CA GLU A 57 -2.43 6.27 11.94
C GLU A 57 -1.43 5.29 11.34
N ARG A 58 -1.79 4.01 11.27
CA ARG A 58 -0.93 3.01 10.64
C ARG A 58 -0.75 3.30 9.15
N MET A 59 -1.81 3.70 8.47
CA MET A 59 -1.75 4.08 7.06
C MET A 59 -0.87 5.33 6.87
N ALA A 60 -1.03 6.34 7.72
CA ALA A 60 -0.24 7.55 7.66
C ALA A 60 1.25 7.26 7.89
N ASN A 61 1.56 6.40 8.85
CA ASN A 61 2.93 5.99 9.12
C ASN A 61 3.54 5.27 7.92
N ARG A 62 2.74 4.44 7.26
CA ARG A 62 3.20 3.71 6.06
C ARG A 62 3.47 4.68 4.91
N VAL A 63 2.60 5.66 4.72
CA VAL A 63 2.79 6.69 3.70
C VAL A 63 4.10 7.45 3.96
N THR A 64 4.32 7.85 5.20
CA THR A 64 5.54 8.58 5.58
C THR A 64 6.79 7.76 5.28
N MET A 65 6.77 6.48 5.65
CA MET A 65 7.91 5.59 5.42
C MET A 65 8.19 5.42 3.93
N LEU A 66 7.15 5.14 3.15
CA LEU A 66 7.29 4.93 1.71
C LEU A 66 7.76 6.20 0.99
N THR A 67 7.27 7.36 1.41
CA THR A 67 7.69 8.64 0.86
C THR A 67 9.17 8.89 1.12
N ARG A 68 9.62 8.58 2.33
CA ARG A 68 11.04 8.71 2.69
C ARG A 68 11.89 7.78 1.84
N MET A 69 11.49 6.52 1.70
CA MET A 69 12.22 5.54 0.89
C MET A 69 12.30 5.97 -0.56
N ALA A 70 11.23 6.55 -1.10
CA ALA A 70 11.20 7.05 -2.46
C ALA A 70 12.19 8.21 -2.68
N ARG A 71 12.38 9.08 -1.67
CA ARG A 71 13.35 10.18 -1.74
C ARG A 71 14.78 9.69 -1.69
N GLU A 72 15.03 8.66 -0.90
CA GLU A 72 16.37 8.10 -0.73
C GLU A 72 16.79 7.23 -1.91
N GLY A 73 15.83 6.72 -2.60
CA GLY A 73 16.06 5.92 -3.78
C GLY A 73 16.26 6.79 -5.00
#